data_ef3779372afcdf192225073347156c53
#
_entry.id   ef3779372afcdf192225073347156c53
#
_cell.length_a   1.000
_cell.length_b   1.000
_cell.length_c   1.000
_cell.angle_alpha   90.00
_cell.angle_beta   90.00
_cell.angle_gamma   90.00
#
_symmetry.space_group_name_H-M   'P 1'
#
loop_
_entity.id
_entity.type
_entity.pdbx_description
1 polymer ?
#
loop_
_entity_poly.entity_id
_entity_poly.type
_entity_poly.pdbx_seq_one_letter_code
_entity_poly.pdbx_strand_id
1 'polypeptide(L)'
;MDKQKKLRVFYSDISALRDRSDQPQLWEFLCCARQQKIKQCKNEDDRLRAFGAGLLLEYGLRQYGYTQTIPVGSPAAAELEQTGQTRSLQQVRFVYGKNGKPYLGTGQGERLPLMFNLSHSGTYVAAAFGTEDVGVDVELIRTGKQKIAQRFFAEDERKYLEKCWTDEAFTGIWTRKEAYIKAVGTGIAMSLDSFSTMEEQVGEYYLKTWNVERDVW
;
A
#
# COMPACT_ATOMS: atom_id res chain seq x y z
N MET A 1 12.39 -15.81 23.13
CA MET A 1 11.84 -14.46 23.09
C MET A 1 11.09 -14.31 21.77
N ASP A 2 9.79 -14.35 21.88
CA ASP A 2 8.86 -14.24 20.74
C ASP A 2 9.01 -12.83 20.16
N LYS A 3 9.68 -12.72 19.00
CA LYS A 3 9.68 -11.46 18.25
C LYS A 3 8.27 -11.31 17.71
N GLN A 4 7.43 -10.61 18.46
CA GLN A 4 6.09 -10.24 18.02
C GLN A 4 6.18 -9.73 16.57
N LYS A 5 5.60 -10.49 15.65
CA LYS A 5 5.43 -10.13 14.24
C LYS A 5 4.68 -8.79 14.20
N LYS A 6 5.38 -7.73 13.93
CA LYS A 6 4.83 -6.38 14.07
C LYS A 6 4.36 -5.88 12.71
N LEU A 7 3.08 -6.08 12.43
CA LEU A 7 2.41 -5.42 11.31
C LEU A 7 2.11 -3.96 11.70
N ARG A 8 2.50 -3.01 10.85
CA ARG A 8 2.08 -1.60 10.95
C ARG A 8 1.39 -1.21 9.65
N VAL A 9 0.25 -0.56 9.80
CA VAL A 9 -0.50 0.00 8.70
C VAL A 9 -0.60 1.51 8.92
N PHE A 10 -0.28 2.26 7.88
CA PHE A 10 -0.42 3.71 7.81
C PHE A 10 -1.40 4.04 6.69
N TYR A 11 -2.24 5.02 6.91
CA TYR A 11 -3.12 5.56 5.88
C TYR A 11 -3.25 7.07 6.03
N SER A 12 -3.63 7.73 4.96
CA SER A 12 -3.83 9.18 4.94
C SER A 12 -4.82 9.59 3.86
N ASP A 13 -5.65 10.56 4.17
CA ASP A 13 -6.29 11.38 3.15
C ASP A 13 -5.25 12.36 2.59
N ILE A 14 -5.10 12.37 1.29
CA ILE A 14 -4.13 13.19 0.55
C ILE A 14 -4.78 14.39 -0.14
N SER A 15 -6.04 14.69 0.12
CA SER A 15 -6.74 15.83 -0.48
C SER A 15 -6.00 17.15 -0.27
N ALA A 16 -5.44 17.36 0.93
CA ALA A 16 -4.65 18.54 1.28
C ALA A 16 -3.31 18.66 0.51
N LEU A 17 -2.85 17.58 -0.13
CA LEU A 17 -1.64 17.63 -0.96
C LEU A 17 -1.91 18.25 -2.34
N ARG A 18 -3.18 18.40 -2.76
CA ARG A 18 -3.52 18.97 -4.08
C ARG A 18 -2.90 20.35 -4.26
N ASP A 19 -3.00 21.19 -3.25
CA ASP A 19 -2.47 22.55 -3.26
C ASP A 19 -0.99 22.64 -2.83
N ARG A 20 -0.36 21.52 -2.51
CA ARG A 20 1.01 21.42 -2.01
C ARG A 20 1.90 20.51 -2.82
N SER A 21 1.37 19.89 -3.87
CA SER A 21 2.10 18.88 -4.67
C SER A 21 3.26 19.46 -5.48
N ASP A 22 3.38 20.76 -5.58
CA ASP A 22 4.46 21.52 -6.22
C ASP A 22 5.55 21.98 -5.24
N GLN A 23 5.34 21.82 -3.91
CA GLN A 23 6.30 22.25 -2.89
C GLN A 23 7.62 21.44 -3.00
N PRO A 24 8.77 22.11 -3.25
CA PRO A 24 10.04 21.40 -3.44
C PRO A 24 10.42 20.51 -2.28
N GLN A 25 10.15 20.94 -1.04
CA GLN A 25 10.48 20.21 0.18
C GLN A 25 9.84 18.82 0.22
N LEU A 26 8.58 18.69 -0.25
CA LEU A 26 7.90 17.40 -0.29
C LEU A 26 8.48 16.47 -1.36
N TRP A 27 8.96 17.02 -2.48
CA TRP A 27 9.62 16.26 -3.55
C TRP A 27 10.97 15.70 -3.12
N GLU A 28 11.69 16.40 -2.27
CA GLU A 28 13.00 15.97 -1.75
C GLU A 28 12.93 14.70 -0.92
N PHE A 29 11.78 14.42 -0.27
CA PHE A 29 11.55 13.15 0.42
C PHE A 29 11.41 11.95 -0.52
N LEU A 30 11.21 12.17 -1.81
CA LEU A 30 10.98 11.11 -2.78
C LEU A 30 12.27 10.79 -3.54
N CYS A 31 12.60 9.50 -3.67
CA CYS A 31 13.72 9.08 -4.52
C CYS A 31 13.48 9.46 -6.00
N CYS A 32 14.57 9.59 -6.76
CA CYS A 32 14.50 9.99 -8.17
C CYS A 32 13.59 9.10 -9.02
N ALA A 33 13.62 7.79 -8.80
CA ALA A 33 12.75 6.86 -9.52
C ALA A 33 11.26 7.11 -9.24
N ARG A 34 10.90 7.43 -7.98
CA ARG A 34 9.53 7.79 -7.60
C ARG A 34 9.11 9.11 -8.24
N GLN A 35 9.97 10.13 -8.19
CA GLN A 35 9.73 11.41 -8.83
C GLN A 35 9.47 11.26 -10.34
N GLN A 36 10.28 10.44 -11.03
CA GLN A 36 10.10 10.16 -12.46
C GLN A 36 8.75 9.50 -12.74
N LYS A 37 8.37 8.47 -11.94
CA LYS A 37 7.07 7.80 -12.07
C LYS A 37 5.91 8.77 -11.90
N ILE A 38 5.97 9.67 -10.91
CA ILE A 38 4.94 10.68 -10.67
C ILE A 38 4.82 11.64 -11.85
N LYS A 39 5.94 12.11 -12.40
CA LYS A 39 5.97 13.01 -13.56
C LYS A 39 5.40 12.38 -14.83
N GLN A 40 5.42 11.05 -14.95
CA GLN A 40 4.86 10.30 -16.08
C GLN A 40 3.34 10.09 -15.98
N CYS A 41 2.72 10.32 -14.82
CA CYS A 41 1.28 10.23 -14.65
C CYS A 41 0.59 11.31 -15.50
N LYS A 42 -0.30 10.88 -16.39
CA LYS A 42 -1.04 11.77 -17.29
C LYS A 42 -2.21 12.47 -16.59
N ASN A 43 -2.83 11.77 -15.66
CA ASN A 43 -3.98 12.22 -14.90
C ASN A 43 -3.49 12.87 -13.58
N GLU A 44 -4.08 14.00 -13.22
CA GLU A 44 -3.72 14.75 -12.01
C GLU A 44 -4.01 13.95 -10.73
N ASP A 45 -5.15 13.27 -10.67
CA ASP A 45 -5.50 12.45 -9.51
C ASP A 45 -4.58 11.24 -9.37
N ASP A 46 -4.16 10.60 -10.48
CA ASP A 46 -3.17 9.53 -10.44
C ASP A 46 -1.81 10.05 -9.97
N ARG A 47 -1.43 11.23 -10.42
CA ARG A 47 -0.20 11.91 -9.98
C ARG A 47 -0.25 12.18 -8.48
N LEU A 48 -1.37 12.71 -7.97
CA LEU A 48 -1.57 12.99 -6.55
C LEU A 48 -1.50 11.71 -5.71
N ARG A 49 -2.19 10.63 -6.15
CA ARG A 49 -2.12 9.33 -5.48
C ARG A 49 -0.70 8.75 -5.47
N ALA A 50 0.00 8.80 -6.60
CA ALA A 50 1.38 8.33 -6.69
C ALA A 50 2.32 9.14 -5.78
N PHE A 51 2.10 10.44 -5.68
CA PHE A 51 2.83 11.36 -4.81
C PHE A 51 2.58 11.04 -3.33
N GLY A 52 1.31 11.01 -2.91
CA GLY A 52 0.93 10.70 -1.52
C GLY A 52 1.37 9.31 -1.09
N ALA A 53 1.20 8.29 -1.94
CA ALA A 53 1.69 6.93 -1.66
C ALA A 53 3.23 6.90 -1.54
N GLY A 54 3.95 7.73 -2.30
CA GLY A 54 5.40 7.87 -2.18
C GLY A 54 5.83 8.47 -0.85
N LEU A 55 5.16 9.55 -0.42
CA LEU A 55 5.42 10.19 0.89
C LEU A 55 5.10 9.23 2.04
N LEU A 56 3.97 8.51 1.97
CA LEU A 56 3.57 7.55 3.00
C LEU A 56 4.54 6.37 3.08
N LEU A 57 5.04 5.90 1.95
CA LEU A 57 6.08 4.87 1.89
C LEU A 57 7.36 5.34 2.57
N GLU A 58 7.85 6.54 2.25
CA GLU A 58 9.05 7.10 2.87
C GLU A 58 8.89 7.30 4.37
N TYR A 59 7.72 7.81 4.79
CA TYR A 59 7.38 7.92 6.22
C TYR A 59 7.47 6.56 6.92
N GLY A 60 6.81 5.53 6.34
CA GLY A 60 6.82 4.19 6.90
C GLY A 60 8.23 3.57 6.97
N LEU A 61 9.03 3.72 5.92
CA LEU A 61 10.42 3.24 5.87
C LEU A 61 11.25 3.84 7.01
N ARG A 62 11.12 5.13 7.27
CA ARG A 62 11.85 5.83 8.36
C ARG A 62 11.51 5.27 9.74
N GLN A 63 10.27 4.81 9.96
CA GLN A 63 9.87 4.16 11.22
C GLN A 63 10.63 2.84 11.48
N TYR A 64 11.25 2.27 10.45
CA TYR A 64 12.08 1.06 10.53
C TYR A 64 13.59 1.32 10.32
N GLY A 65 14.00 2.59 10.25
CA GLY A 65 15.39 2.98 10.07
C GLY A 65 15.88 2.89 8.62
N TYR A 66 14.97 2.90 7.65
CA TYR A 66 15.27 2.91 6.23
C TYR A 66 14.86 4.24 5.58
N THR A 67 15.47 4.54 4.44
CA THR A 67 15.04 5.62 3.55
C THR A 67 15.27 5.22 2.10
N GLN A 68 14.44 5.72 1.22
CA GLN A 68 14.78 5.73 -0.20
C GLN A 68 15.99 6.66 -0.40
N THR A 69 16.76 6.45 -1.46
CA THR A 69 17.97 7.22 -1.71
C THR A 69 17.68 8.72 -1.73
N ILE A 70 18.09 9.42 -0.68
CA ILE A 70 18.07 10.88 -0.63
C ILE A 70 19.44 11.37 -1.11
N PRO A 71 19.50 12.30 -2.06
CA PRO A 71 20.76 12.88 -2.50
C PRO A 71 21.53 13.52 -1.34
N VAL A 72 22.81 13.18 -1.20
CA VAL A 72 23.70 13.80 -0.20
C VAL A 72 23.73 15.31 -0.44
N GLY A 73 23.56 16.10 0.64
CA GLY A 73 23.55 17.57 0.56
C GLY A 73 22.20 18.18 0.18
N SER A 74 21.13 17.37 0.10
CA SER A 74 19.78 17.92 -0.05
C SER A 74 19.27 18.53 1.27
N PRO A 75 18.36 19.54 1.25
CA PRO A 75 17.75 20.08 2.45
C PRO A 75 17.08 19.02 3.32
N ALA A 76 16.47 17.97 2.72
CA ALA A 76 15.90 16.84 3.43
C ALA A 76 16.97 16.03 4.21
N ALA A 77 18.19 15.92 3.70
CA ALA A 77 19.29 15.29 4.42
C ALA A 77 19.73 16.16 5.62
N ALA A 78 19.81 17.48 5.43
CA ALA A 78 20.15 18.43 6.48
C ALA A 78 19.12 18.46 7.64
N GLU A 79 17.82 18.36 7.31
CA GLU A 79 16.75 18.31 8.31
C GLU A 79 16.81 17.02 9.15
N LEU A 80 17.18 15.90 8.55
CA LEU A 80 17.41 14.63 9.25
C LEU A 80 18.59 14.71 10.23
N GLU A 81 19.66 15.41 9.87
CA GLU A 81 20.82 15.65 10.73
C GLU A 81 20.48 16.57 11.91
N GLN A 82 19.63 17.57 11.71
CA GLN A 82 19.23 18.54 12.74
C GLN A 82 18.24 17.97 13.76
N THR A 83 17.39 17.03 13.39
CA THR A 83 16.39 16.44 14.30
C THR A 83 16.93 15.39 15.25
N GLY A 84 18.25 15.14 15.24
CA GLY A 84 18.91 14.19 16.15
C GLY A 84 18.49 12.73 15.95
N GLN A 85 17.69 12.43 14.93
CA GLN A 85 17.34 11.07 14.49
C GLN A 85 18.50 10.46 13.66
N THR A 86 19.71 10.77 14.02
CA THR A 86 20.98 10.29 13.44
C THR A 86 21.30 8.83 13.78
N ARG A 87 20.34 7.94 13.61
CA ARG A 87 20.68 6.62 13.09
C ARG A 87 20.85 6.83 11.60
N SER A 88 22.05 6.63 11.09
CA SER A 88 22.33 6.55 9.65
C SER A 88 21.26 5.70 9.01
N LEU A 89 20.27 6.35 8.33
CA LEU A 89 19.18 5.64 7.71
C LEU A 89 19.76 4.80 6.57
N GLN A 90 19.47 3.51 6.58
CA GLN A 90 19.94 2.60 5.55
C GLN A 90 19.19 2.88 4.26
N GLN A 91 19.91 3.20 3.18
CA GLN A 91 19.33 3.39 1.87
C GLN A 91 18.82 2.08 1.28
N VAL A 92 17.62 2.11 0.75
CA VAL A 92 17.00 0.94 0.12
C VAL A 92 16.69 1.18 -1.35
N ARG A 93 16.68 0.10 -2.11
CA ARG A 93 16.22 0.04 -3.50
C ARG A 93 15.03 -0.90 -3.60
N PHE A 94 14.31 -0.83 -4.72
CA PHE A 94 13.26 -1.80 -5.02
C PHE A 94 13.82 -2.92 -5.89
N VAL A 95 13.56 -4.15 -5.46
CA VAL A 95 13.73 -5.36 -6.26
C VAL A 95 12.35 -5.95 -6.52
N TYR A 96 12.12 -6.50 -7.71
CA TYR A 96 10.80 -6.94 -8.12
C TYR A 96 10.73 -8.46 -8.17
N GLY A 97 9.67 -9.02 -7.61
CA GLY A 97 9.36 -10.44 -7.74
C GLY A 97 8.83 -10.79 -9.14
N LYS A 98 8.61 -12.08 -9.37
CA LYS A 98 8.20 -12.64 -10.68
C LYS A 98 6.95 -11.97 -11.26
N ASN A 99 6.00 -11.58 -10.39
CA ASN A 99 4.73 -10.95 -10.79
C ASN A 99 4.73 -9.43 -10.56
N GLY A 100 5.89 -8.81 -10.43
CA GLY A 100 6.03 -7.37 -10.28
C GLY A 100 5.80 -6.81 -8.87
N LYS A 101 5.56 -7.68 -7.84
CA LYS A 101 5.49 -7.21 -6.45
C LYS A 101 6.84 -6.60 -6.06
N PRO A 102 6.87 -5.33 -5.59
CA PRO A 102 8.10 -4.70 -5.15
C PRO A 102 8.48 -5.19 -3.75
N TYR A 103 9.78 -5.39 -3.55
CA TYR A 103 10.42 -5.67 -2.27
C TYR A 103 11.54 -4.68 -2.02
N LEU A 104 11.89 -4.48 -0.76
CA LEU A 104 13.05 -3.69 -0.39
C LEU A 104 14.32 -4.52 -0.59
N GLY A 105 15.35 -3.89 -1.13
CA GLY A 105 16.64 -4.53 -1.34
C GLY A 105 17.79 -3.60 -0.99
N THR A 106 18.96 -4.19 -0.78
CA THR A 106 20.24 -3.49 -0.63
C THR A 106 20.72 -2.94 -1.97
N GLY A 107 21.78 -2.12 -1.97
CA GLY A 107 22.48 -1.71 -3.18
C GLY A 107 23.02 -2.86 -4.03
N GLN A 108 23.22 -4.03 -3.43
CA GLN A 108 23.68 -5.27 -4.08
C GLN A 108 22.52 -6.15 -4.58
N GLY A 109 21.26 -5.74 -4.36
CA GLY A 109 20.08 -6.47 -4.82
C GLY A 109 19.57 -7.55 -3.87
N GLU A 110 20.16 -7.71 -2.70
CA GLU A 110 19.68 -8.63 -1.67
C GLU A 110 18.39 -8.10 -1.04
N ARG A 111 17.40 -8.98 -0.85
CA ARG A 111 16.14 -8.58 -0.17
C ARG A 111 16.38 -8.28 1.30
N LEU A 112 15.79 -7.18 1.77
CA LEU A 112 15.73 -6.85 3.18
C LEU A 112 14.60 -7.60 3.89
N PRO A 113 14.70 -7.84 5.20
CA PRO A 113 13.68 -8.56 5.97
C PRO A 113 12.46 -7.70 6.34
N LEU A 114 12.25 -6.59 5.66
CA LEU A 114 11.08 -5.73 5.79
C LEU A 114 10.25 -5.82 4.52
N MET A 115 9.03 -6.31 4.64
CA MET A 115 8.05 -6.34 3.57
C MET A 115 7.18 -5.10 3.64
N PHE A 116 6.69 -4.66 2.47
CA PHE A 116 5.72 -3.56 2.41
C PHE A 116 4.72 -3.78 1.28
N ASN A 117 3.60 -3.10 1.40
CA ASN A 117 2.59 -3.03 0.34
C ASN A 117 1.91 -1.67 0.35
N LEU A 118 1.44 -1.21 -0.80
CA LEU A 118 0.77 0.08 -0.98
C LEU A 118 -0.58 -0.11 -1.66
N SER A 119 -1.55 0.71 -1.28
CA SER A 119 -2.82 0.87 -1.99
C SER A 119 -3.26 2.33 -2.02
N HIS A 120 -4.17 2.63 -2.92
CA HIS A 120 -4.79 3.95 -3.00
C HIS A 120 -6.15 3.88 -3.70
N SER A 121 -7.11 4.66 -3.22
CA SER A 121 -8.44 4.84 -3.85
C SER A 121 -8.97 6.23 -3.52
N GLY A 122 -9.51 6.94 -4.53
CA GLY A 122 -9.91 8.33 -4.35
C GLY A 122 -8.78 9.22 -3.87
N THR A 123 -8.97 9.86 -2.72
CA THR A 123 -7.96 10.67 -2.02
C THR A 123 -7.24 9.92 -0.91
N TYR A 124 -7.46 8.61 -0.76
CA TYR A 124 -6.83 7.81 0.27
C TYR A 124 -5.64 7.02 -0.24
N VAL A 125 -4.61 6.96 0.57
CA VAL A 125 -3.45 6.10 0.39
C VAL A 125 -3.21 5.27 1.64
N ALA A 126 -2.78 4.02 1.46
CA ALA A 126 -2.45 3.12 2.55
C ALA A 126 -1.11 2.42 2.29
N ALA A 127 -0.38 2.16 3.36
CA ALA A 127 0.89 1.44 3.35
C ALA A 127 0.95 0.45 4.52
N ALA A 128 1.24 -0.81 4.24
CA ALA A 128 1.49 -1.84 5.25
C ALA A 128 2.96 -2.21 5.27
N PHE A 129 3.50 -2.47 6.47
CA PHE A 129 4.87 -2.92 6.69
C PHE A 129 4.89 -4.08 7.69
N GLY A 130 5.69 -5.09 7.42
CA GLY A 130 5.83 -6.27 8.27
C GLY A 130 7.12 -7.03 8.01
N THR A 131 7.41 -8.02 8.87
CA THR A 131 8.54 -8.93 8.72
C THR A 131 8.23 -10.14 7.83
N GLU A 132 6.97 -10.30 7.47
CA GLU A 132 6.47 -11.33 6.55
C GLU A 132 5.71 -10.67 5.41
N ASP A 133 5.34 -11.44 4.40
CA ASP A 133 4.58 -10.93 3.27
C ASP A 133 3.27 -10.28 3.74
N VAL A 134 3.07 -9.03 3.34
CA VAL A 134 1.91 -8.22 3.69
C VAL A 134 1.21 -7.74 2.43
N GLY A 135 -0.11 -7.55 2.55
CA GLY A 135 -0.92 -6.85 1.57
C GLY A 135 -1.83 -5.85 2.28
N VAL A 136 -2.10 -4.76 1.63
CA VAL A 136 -3.06 -3.75 2.06
C VAL A 136 -3.89 -3.32 0.86
N ASP A 137 -5.17 -3.11 1.12
CA ASP A 137 -6.04 -2.47 0.16
C ASP A 137 -6.86 -1.39 0.85
N VAL A 138 -7.18 -0.34 0.13
CA VAL A 138 -8.09 0.73 0.52
C VAL A 138 -9.00 1.03 -0.66
N GLU A 139 -10.30 1.07 -0.42
CA GLU A 139 -11.29 1.33 -1.48
C GLU A 139 -12.38 2.29 -1.01
N LEU A 140 -12.72 3.23 -1.89
CA LEU A 140 -13.96 3.97 -1.79
C LEU A 140 -15.13 3.06 -2.14
N ILE A 141 -16.23 3.19 -1.40
CA ILE A 141 -17.47 2.49 -1.74
C ILE A 141 -17.96 2.98 -3.10
N ARG A 142 -18.18 2.02 -4.00
CA ARG A 142 -18.64 2.29 -5.37
C ARG A 142 -19.89 1.48 -5.68
N THR A 143 -20.88 2.13 -6.26
CA THR A 143 -22.14 1.52 -6.63
C THR A 143 -22.07 0.68 -7.91
N GLY A 144 -23.06 -0.20 -8.09
CA GLY A 144 -23.28 -0.89 -9.36
C GLY A 144 -22.30 -2.02 -9.70
N LYS A 145 -21.74 -2.70 -8.70
CA LYS A 145 -20.74 -3.76 -8.86
C LYS A 145 -21.28 -5.20 -8.85
N GLN A 146 -22.60 -5.41 -8.92
CA GLN A 146 -23.25 -6.71 -8.84
C GLN A 146 -22.70 -7.73 -9.86
N LYS A 147 -22.49 -7.30 -11.11
CA LYS A 147 -21.96 -8.17 -12.17
C LYS A 147 -20.51 -8.63 -11.89
N ILE A 148 -19.74 -7.80 -11.17
CA ILE A 148 -18.36 -8.15 -10.77
C ILE A 148 -18.41 -9.24 -9.72
N ALA A 149 -19.24 -9.08 -8.68
CA ALA A 149 -19.40 -10.09 -7.64
C ALA A 149 -19.86 -11.44 -8.24
N GLN A 150 -20.89 -11.42 -9.08
CA GLN A 150 -21.42 -12.63 -9.72
C GLN A 150 -20.37 -13.39 -10.56
N ARG A 151 -19.46 -12.67 -11.19
CA ARG A 151 -18.47 -13.25 -12.11
C ARG A 151 -17.19 -13.72 -11.42
N PHE A 152 -16.77 -13.02 -10.39
CA PHE A 152 -15.40 -13.14 -9.87
C PHE A 152 -15.32 -13.54 -8.39
N PHE A 153 -16.41 -13.52 -7.62
CA PHE A 153 -16.34 -13.87 -6.20
C PHE A 153 -16.53 -15.38 -5.99
N ALA A 154 -16.04 -15.89 -4.89
CA ALA A 154 -16.24 -17.26 -4.48
C ALA A 154 -17.74 -17.56 -4.22
N GLU A 155 -18.13 -18.82 -4.25
CA GLU A 155 -19.54 -19.20 -4.18
C GLU A 155 -20.24 -18.75 -2.88
N ASP A 156 -19.57 -18.86 -1.75
CA ASP A 156 -20.09 -18.45 -0.44
C ASP A 156 -20.23 -16.93 -0.33
N GLU A 157 -19.28 -16.16 -0.89
CA GLU A 157 -19.33 -14.70 -0.96
C GLU A 157 -20.50 -14.23 -1.86
N ARG A 158 -20.69 -14.89 -2.99
CA ARG A 158 -21.85 -14.62 -3.86
C ARG A 158 -23.16 -14.89 -3.15
N LYS A 159 -23.31 -16.07 -2.49
CA LYS A 159 -24.49 -16.41 -1.71
C LYS A 159 -24.78 -15.44 -0.58
N TYR A 160 -23.73 -14.92 0.06
CA TYR A 160 -23.87 -13.88 1.07
C TYR A 160 -24.42 -12.59 0.47
N LEU A 161 -23.83 -12.10 -0.62
CA LEU A 161 -24.27 -10.87 -1.29
C LEU A 161 -25.66 -10.99 -1.94
N GLU A 162 -26.07 -12.16 -2.42
CA GLU A 162 -27.43 -12.41 -2.91
C GLU A 162 -28.49 -12.21 -1.85
N LYS A 163 -28.17 -12.53 -0.58
CA LYS A 163 -29.08 -12.38 0.56
C LYS A 163 -29.14 -10.97 1.13
N CYS A 164 -28.02 -10.27 1.12
CA CYS A 164 -27.87 -8.97 1.76
C CYS A 164 -26.93 -8.04 0.98
N TRP A 165 -27.33 -7.71 -0.26
CA TRP A 165 -26.55 -6.79 -1.06
C TRP A 165 -26.50 -5.39 -0.44
N THR A 166 -25.30 -4.92 -0.16
CA THR A 166 -24.99 -3.49 -0.03
C THR A 166 -23.67 -3.20 -0.77
N ASP A 167 -23.47 -1.98 -1.17
CA ASP A 167 -22.20 -1.59 -1.82
C ASP A 167 -21.04 -1.66 -0.83
N GLU A 168 -21.30 -1.45 0.47
CA GLU A 168 -20.33 -1.67 1.54
C GLU A 168 -19.93 -3.14 1.66
N ALA A 169 -20.89 -4.06 1.67
CA ALA A 169 -20.60 -5.49 1.77
C ALA A 169 -19.76 -5.98 0.59
N PHE A 170 -20.11 -5.53 -0.63
CA PHE A 170 -19.30 -5.79 -1.81
C PHE A 170 -17.88 -5.24 -1.64
N THR A 171 -17.75 -3.95 -1.27
CA THR A 171 -16.45 -3.29 -1.15
C THR A 171 -15.60 -3.94 -0.09
N GLY A 172 -16.17 -4.33 1.05
CA GLY A 172 -15.46 -5.05 2.11
C GLY A 172 -14.87 -6.38 1.64
N ILE A 173 -15.64 -7.20 0.91
CA ILE A 173 -15.14 -8.47 0.33
C ILE A 173 -14.07 -8.18 -0.73
N TRP A 174 -14.31 -7.21 -1.62
CA TRP A 174 -13.34 -6.81 -2.65
C TRP A 174 -12.00 -6.40 -2.05
N THR A 175 -12.01 -5.49 -1.07
CA THR A 175 -10.82 -4.99 -0.39
C THR A 175 -10.03 -6.13 0.28
N ARG A 176 -10.71 -7.09 0.91
CA ARG A 176 -10.08 -8.28 1.51
C ARG A 176 -9.41 -9.15 0.45
N LYS A 177 -10.07 -9.40 -0.69
CA LYS A 177 -9.51 -10.16 -1.81
C LYS A 177 -8.28 -9.49 -2.40
N GLU A 178 -8.35 -8.20 -2.67
CA GLU A 178 -7.23 -7.43 -3.19
C GLU A 178 -6.04 -7.41 -2.22
N ALA A 179 -6.29 -7.20 -0.92
CA ALA A 179 -5.24 -7.27 0.09
C ALA A 179 -4.58 -8.65 0.14
N TYR A 180 -5.36 -9.74 0.06
CA TYR A 180 -4.84 -11.10 0.05
C TYR A 180 -3.96 -11.36 -1.18
N ILE A 181 -4.44 -11.03 -2.39
CA ILE A 181 -3.67 -11.18 -3.64
C ILE A 181 -2.36 -10.39 -3.59
N LYS A 182 -2.40 -9.18 -3.04
CA LYS A 182 -1.21 -8.33 -2.85
C LYS A 182 -0.24 -8.95 -1.84
N ALA A 183 -0.74 -9.59 -0.76
CA ALA A 183 0.11 -10.30 0.19
C ALA A 183 0.81 -11.48 -0.48
N VAL A 184 0.07 -12.37 -1.13
CA VAL A 184 0.60 -13.53 -1.85
C VAL A 184 1.50 -13.12 -3.02
N GLY A 185 1.25 -11.95 -3.63
CA GLY A 185 2.08 -11.42 -4.73
C GLY A 185 1.84 -12.12 -6.08
N THR A 186 0.71 -12.79 -6.25
CA THR A 186 0.33 -13.44 -7.52
C THR A 186 -0.23 -12.45 -8.54
N GLY A 187 -0.73 -11.30 -8.09
CA GLY A 187 -1.41 -10.35 -8.96
C GLY A 187 -2.60 -10.98 -9.68
N ILE A 188 -2.83 -10.57 -10.92
CA ILE A 188 -3.94 -11.05 -11.77
C ILE A 188 -3.86 -12.55 -12.15
N ALA A 189 -2.75 -13.23 -11.83
CA ALA A 189 -2.62 -14.66 -12.11
C ALA A 189 -3.47 -15.54 -11.18
N MET A 190 -3.91 -15.02 -10.03
CA MET A 190 -4.81 -15.71 -9.13
C MET A 190 -6.26 -15.33 -9.45
N SER A 191 -7.10 -16.34 -9.71
CA SER A 191 -8.53 -16.11 -9.91
C SER A 191 -9.19 -15.75 -8.58
N LEU A 192 -9.99 -14.69 -8.58
CA LEU A 192 -10.68 -14.19 -7.39
C LEU A 192 -11.73 -15.18 -6.83
N ASP A 193 -12.28 -16.05 -7.66
CA ASP A 193 -13.25 -17.09 -7.25
C ASP A 193 -12.58 -18.34 -6.66
N SER A 194 -11.25 -18.46 -6.75
CA SER A 194 -10.51 -19.63 -6.24
C SER A 194 -10.31 -19.66 -4.73
N PHE A 195 -10.68 -18.59 -4.03
CA PHE A 195 -10.57 -18.49 -2.56
C PHE A 195 -11.68 -17.60 -2.01
N SER A 196 -12.07 -17.87 -0.77
CA SER A 196 -13.04 -17.05 -0.03
C SER A 196 -12.32 -16.19 1.03
N THR A 197 -12.86 -15.01 1.27
CA THR A 197 -12.42 -14.09 2.32
C THR A 197 -13.50 -13.86 3.39
N MET A 198 -14.50 -14.73 3.47
CA MET A 198 -15.55 -14.64 4.49
C MET A 198 -14.99 -14.87 5.89
N GLU A 199 -13.99 -15.72 6.02
CA GLU A 199 -13.28 -15.97 7.27
C GLU A 199 -12.14 -14.97 7.49
N GLU A 200 -11.68 -14.84 8.74
CA GLU A 200 -10.52 -13.99 9.08
C GLU A 200 -9.19 -14.59 8.62
N GLN A 201 -9.15 -15.89 8.32
CA GLN A 201 -7.96 -16.57 7.86
C GLN A 201 -8.16 -17.17 6.46
N VAL A 202 -7.21 -16.90 5.57
CA VAL A 202 -7.14 -17.48 4.22
C VAL A 202 -5.74 -18.06 4.02
N GLY A 203 -5.64 -19.38 3.99
CA GLY A 203 -4.34 -20.06 3.98
C GLY A 203 -3.53 -19.71 5.24
N GLU A 204 -2.34 -19.18 5.04
CA GLU A 204 -1.45 -18.73 6.13
C GLU A 204 -1.62 -17.25 6.51
N TYR A 205 -2.49 -16.52 5.83
CA TYR A 205 -2.70 -15.08 6.03
C TYR A 205 -3.91 -14.80 6.89
N TYR A 206 -3.77 -13.82 7.78
CA TYR A 206 -4.86 -13.28 8.59
C TYR A 206 -5.33 -11.95 8.00
N LEU A 207 -6.64 -11.83 7.80
CA LEU A 207 -7.30 -10.66 7.26
C LEU A 207 -7.89 -9.82 8.38
N LYS A 208 -7.59 -8.52 8.38
CA LYS A 208 -8.26 -7.53 9.22
C LYS A 208 -8.85 -6.45 8.34
N THR A 209 -10.08 -6.06 8.66
CA THR A 209 -10.82 -5.05 7.91
C THR A 209 -11.38 -4.03 8.88
N TRP A 210 -11.31 -2.77 8.52
CA TRP A 210 -11.92 -1.67 9.28
C TRP A 210 -12.29 -0.54 8.34
N ASN A 211 -13.29 0.24 8.73
CA ASN A 211 -13.63 1.46 8.02
C ASN A 211 -12.67 2.56 8.44
N VAL A 212 -12.08 3.22 7.47
CA VAL A 212 -11.20 4.39 7.69
C VAL A 212 -12.08 5.62 7.96
N GLU A 213 -13.13 5.78 7.15
CA GLU A 213 -14.18 6.77 7.28
C GLU A 213 -15.51 6.18 6.76
N ARG A 214 -16.60 6.98 6.80
CA ARG A 214 -17.94 6.51 6.46
C ARG A 214 -18.02 5.74 5.13
N ASP A 215 -17.30 6.21 4.11
CA ASP A 215 -17.38 5.68 2.73
C ASP A 215 -16.04 5.05 2.26
N VAL A 216 -15.14 4.67 3.19
CA VAL A 216 -13.79 4.16 2.89
C VAL A 216 -13.49 2.92 3.71
N TRP A 217 -13.11 1.84 3.03
CA TRP A 217 -12.65 0.57 3.59
C TRP A 217 -11.16 0.37 3.41
#